data_b86c6668c00420c3f2a05f65f6d77fa8
#
_entry.id   b86c6668c00420c3f2a05f65f6d77fa8
#
_cell.length_a   1.000
_cell.length_b   1.000
_cell.length_c   1.000
_cell.angle_alpha   90.00
_cell.angle_beta   90.00
_cell.angle_gamma   90.00
#
_symmetry.space_group_name_H-M   'P 1'
#
loop_
_entity.id
_entity.type
_entity.pdbx_description
1 polymer ?
#
loop_
_entity_poly.entity_id
_entity_poly.type
_entity_poly.pdbx_seq_one_letter_code
_entity_poly.pdbx_strand_id
1 'polypeptide(L)'
;MRTLISTLIVSTALLVAADKPQTFTGVITDTMCGAKHSMGITPDDKCVRECINMDPKKWKYALLVGKNMYVLSDQQTPEKFTAQKVTVTGTLFETAKIIKVDKVEVASSASGYAGPSR
;
A
#
# COMPACT_ATOMS: atom_id res chain seq x y z
N MET A 1 -35.09 -13.98 55.64
CA MET A 1 -34.13 -14.47 54.64
C MET A 1 -34.04 -13.44 53.51
N ARG A 2 -32.98 -12.67 53.55
CA ARG A 2 -32.70 -11.68 52.48
C ARG A 2 -31.72 -12.31 51.49
N THR A 3 -32.22 -12.67 50.32
CA THR A 3 -31.41 -13.13 49.20
C THR A 3 -30.81 -11.91 48.52
N LEU A 4 -29.51 -11.72 48.71
CA LEU A 4 -28.74 -10.75 47.93
C LEU A 4 -28.44 -11.34 46.56
N ILE A 5 -29.17 -10.84 45.54
CA ILE A 5 -28.87 -11.15 44.16
C ILE A 5 -27.75 -10.22 43.74
N SER A 6 -26.54 -10.79 43.68
CA SER A 6 -25.36 -10.11 43.17
C SER A 6 -25.43 -10.13 41.64
N THR A 7 -25.86 -9.02 41.08
CA THR A 7 -25.83 -8.86 39.60
C THR A 7 -24.41 -8.63 39.17
N LEU A 8 -23.81 -9.66 38.60
CA LEU A 8 -22.50 -9.56 37.94
C LEU A 8 -22.65 -8.81 36.64
N ILE A 9 -22.29 -7.54 36.63
CA ILE A 9 -22.23 -6.74 35.38
C ILE A 9 -20.98 -7.19 34.64
N VAL A 10 -21.16 -8.04 33.64
CA VAL A 10 -20.10 -8.36 32.70
C VAL A 10 -19.95 -7.18 31.73
N SER A 11 -19.02 -6.31 32.03
CA SER A 11 -18.59 -5.29 31.07
C SER A 11 -17.85 -5.95 29.92
N THR A 12 -18.55 -6.19 28.82
CA THR A 12 -17.92 -6.54 27.58
C THR A 12 -17.23 -5.30 27.03
N ALA A 13 -15.94 -5.15 27.28
CA ALA A 13 -15.13 -4.18 26.61
C ALA A 13 -15.06 -4.57 25.11
N LEU A 14 -15.73 -3.81 24.27
CA LEU A 14 -15.52 -3.89 22.83
C LEU A 14 -14.09 -3.42 22.55
N LEU A 15 -13.20 -4.39 22.37
CA LEU A 15 -11.87 -4.14 21.83
C LEU A 15 -12.03 -3.78 20.36
N VAL A 16 -12.09 -2.48 20.07
CA VAL A 16 -11.89 -2.01 18.70
C VAL A 16 -10.42 -2.26 18.39
N ALA A 17 -10.15 -3.31 17.60
CA ALA A 17 -8.81 -3.56 17.10
C ALA A 17 -8.44 -2.37 16.20
N ALA A 18 -7.49 -1.53 16.65
CA ALA A 18 -6.88 -0.53 15.79
C ALA A 18 -6.23 -1.26 14.61
N ASP A 19 -6.46 -0.78 13.39
CA ASP A 19 -5.82 -1.31 12.20
C ASP A 19 -4.30 -1.25 12.39
N LYS A 20 -3.67 -2.42 12.43
CA LYS A 20 -2.23 -2.53 12.61
C LYS A 20 -1.54 -2.33 11.28
N PRO A 21 -0.36 -1.68 11.26
CA PRO A 21 0.46 -1.63 10.07
C PRO A 21 0.77 -3.03 9.56
N GLN A 22 0.70 -3.17 8.24
CA GLN A 22 1.00 -4.40 7.52
C GLN A 22 2.06 -4.13 6.47
N THR A 23 2.61 -5.18 5.90
CA THR A 23 3.53 -5.07 4.76
C THR A 23 2.85 -5.52 3.49
N PHE A 24 3.07 -4.76 2.43
CA PHE A 24 2.53 -5.03 1.10
C PHE A 24 3.69 -5.05 0.12
N THR A 25 3.81 -6.11 -0.66
CA THR A 25 4.83 -6.21 -1.70
C THR A 25 4.19 -6.07 -3.06
N GLY A 26 4.67 -5.14 -3.86
CA GLY A 26 4.12 -4.86 -5.17
C GLY A 26 5.03 -3.96 -5.99
N VAL A 27 4.49 -3.44 -7.07
CA VAL A 27 5.22 -2.57 -8.00
C VAL A 27 4.65 -1.15 -7.90
N ILE A 28 5.55 -0.17 -7.83
CA ILE A 28 5.14 1.25 -7.89
C ILE A 28 4.66 1.55 -9.30
N THR A 29 3.43 1.97 -9.40
CA THR A 29 2.76 2.36 -10.64
C THR A 29 2.02 3.68 -10.46
N ASP A 30 1.22 4.05 -11.43
CA ASP A 30 0.34 5.21 -11.38
C ASP A 30 -1.13 4.80 -11.56
N THR A 31 -2.03 5.66 -11.12
CA THR A 31 -3.47 5.38 -11.21
C THR A 31 -4.04 5.54 -12.61
N MET A 32 -3.29 6.11 -13.55
CA MET A 32 -3.73 6.26 -14.93
C MET A 32 -3.55 4.95 -15.72
N CYS A 33 -2.35 4.39 -15.69
CA CYS A 33 -1.99 3.21 -16.47
C CYS A 33 -2.17 1.91 -15.68
N GLY A 34 -2.00 1.96 -14.35
CA GLY A 34 -2.13 0.78 -13.50
C GLY A 34 -1.16 -0.33 -13.88
N ALA A 35 -1.70 -1.49 -14.23
CA ALA A 35 -0.92 -2.65 -14.63
C ALA A 35 -0.44 -2.59 -16.09
N LYS A 36 -1.00 -1.70 -16.89
CA LYS A 36 -0.68 -1.59 -18.33
C LYS A 36 -0.15 -0.20 -18.65
N HIS A 37 1.09 -0.13 -19.06
CA HIS A 37 1.70 1.12 -19.52
C HIS A 37 1.30 1.38 -20.98
N SER A 38 0.04 1.77 -21.16
CA SER A 38 -0.59 1.87 -22.49
C SER A 38 -0.21 3.11 -23.29
N MET A 39 0.54 4.03 -22.70
CA MET A 39 0.97 5.26 -23.37
C MET A 39 2.13 5.06 -24.36
N GLY A 40 2.69 3.86 -24.44
CA GLY A 40 3.82 3.57 -25.31
C GLY A 40 5.13 4.24 -24.91
N ILE A 41 5.19 4.78 -23.72
CA ILE A 41 6.39 5.41 -23.16
C ILE A 41 7.25 4.32 -22.53
N THR A 42 8.48 4.19 -22.99
CA THR A 42 9.44 3.22 -22.46
C THR A 42 10.72 3.93 -22.01
N PRO A 43 11.38 3.47 -20.95
CA PRO A 43 11.02 2.35 -20.06
C PRO A 43 9.82 2.67 -19.13
N ASP A 44 9.31 1.64 -18.45
CA ASP A 44 8.10 1.74 -17.62
C ASP A 44 8.19 2.79 -16.52
N ASP A 45 9.35 2.96 -15.90
CA ASP A 45 9.57 3.98 -14.86
C ASP A 45 9.33 5.40 -15.40
N LYS A 46 9.75 5.65 -16.62
CA LYS A 46 9.48 6.90 -17.31
C LYS A 46 8.00 7.07 -17.58
N CYS A 47 7.32 6.01 -18.01
CA CYS A 47 5.88 6.04 -18.25
C CYS A 47 5.11 6.44 -16.99
N VAL A 48 5.44 5.85 -15.85
CA VAL A 48 4.79 6.17 -14.57
C VAL A 48 4.98 7.65 -14.21
N ARG A 49 6.19 8.16 -14.32
CA ARG A 49 6.48 9.58 -13.99
C ARG A 49 5.76 10.55 -14.91
N GLU A 50 5.79 10.28 -16.21
CA GLU A 50 5.12 11.13 -17.20
C GLU A 50 3.61 11.14 -17.01
N CYS A 51 2.99 10.01 -16.72
CA CYS A 51 1.56 9.92 -16.42
C CYS A 51 1.17 10.82 -15.25
N ILE A 52 1.96 10.80 -14.18
CA ILE A 52 1.70 11.63 -13.00
C ILE A 52 1.96 13.11 -13.31
N ASN A 53 3.03 13.42 -14.04
CA ASN A 53 3.38 14.79 -14.41
C ASN A 53 2.36 15.46 -15.31
N MET A 54 1.59 14.68 -16.08
CA MET A 54 0.51 15.23 -16.91
C MET A 54 -0.56 15.94 -16.08
N ASP A 55 -0.92 15.37 -14.94
CA ASP A 55 -1.85 15.98 -13.99
C ASP A 55 -1.64 15.41 -12.59
N PRO A 56 -0.72 16.00 -11.80
CA PRO A 56 -0.40 15.46 -10.47
C PRO A 56 -1.54 15.59 -9.46
N LYS A 57 -2.55 16.37 -9.74
CA LYS A 57 -3.75 16.44 -8.90
C LYS A 57 -4.68 15.25 -9.13
N LYS A 58 -4.72 14.76 -10.35
CA LYS A 58 -5.60 13.67 -10.78
C LYS A 58 -4.92 12.29 -10.67
N TRP A 59 -3.68 12.18 -11.14
CA TRP A 59 -2.96 10.92 -11.20
C TRP A 59 -2.00 10.80 -10.04
N LYS A 60 -2.00 9.64 -9.40
CA LYS A 60 -1.25 9.40 -8.16
C LYS A 60 -0.38 8.16 -8.27
N TYR A 61 0.71 8.16 -7.52
CA TYR A 61 1.48 6.94 -7.29
C TYR A 61 0.64 5.94 -6.52
N ALA A 62 0.71 4.71 -6.95
CA ALA A 62 -0.02 3.59 -6.40
C ALA A 62 0.88 2.36 -6.31
N LEU A 63 0.50 1.43 -5.45
CA LEU A 63 1.12 0.12 -5.35
C LEU A 63 0.23 -0.92 -6.03
N LEU A 64 0.78 -1.63 -7.00
CA LEU A 64 0.12 -2.75 -7.63
C LEU A 64 0.54 -4.04 -6.92
N VAL A 65 -0.40 -4.64 -6.21
CA VAL A 65 -0.21 -5.91 -5.50
C VAL A 65 -1.05 -6.97 -6.22
N GLY A 66 -0.40 -7.78 -7.05
CA GLY A 66 -1.12 -8.70 -7.91
C GLY A 66 -2.05 -7.96 -8.87
N LYS A 67 -3.36 -8.14 -8.72
CA LYS A 67 -4.39 -7.45 -9.52
C LYS A 67 -4.99 -6.24 -8.80
N ASN A 68 -4.60 -6.01 -7.55
CA ASN A 68 -5.13 -4.92 -6.74
C ASN A 68 -4.23 -3.72 -6.78
N MET A 69 -4.81 -2.55 -6.92
CA MET A 69 -4.09 -1.29 -6.93
C MET A 69 -4.53 -0.44 -5.75
N TYR A 70 -3.56 0.04 -5.00
CA TYR A 70 -3.80 0.88 -3.83
C TYR A 70 -3.06 2.20 -3.98
N VAL A 71 -3.76 3.31 -3.85
CA VAL A 71 -3.13 4.63 -3.82
C VAL A 71 -2.29 4.77 -2.57
N LEU A 72 -1.11 5.35 -2.69
CA LEU A 72 -0.21 5.57 -1.57
C LEU A 72 -0.43 6.97 -0.99
N SER A 73 -0.49 7.09 0.33
CA SER A 73 -0.59 8.40 0.99
C SER A 73 0.67 9.24 0.79
N ASP A 74 1.83 8.57 0.70
CA ASP A 74 3.09 9.20 0.35
C ASP A 74 3.21 9.27 -1.16
N GLN A 75 3.28 10.48 -1.69
CA GLN A 75 3.41 10.75 -3.13
C GLN A 75 4.81 11.26 -3.52
N GLN A 76 5.73 11.31 -2.59
CA GLN A 76 7.10 11.78 -2.82
C GLN A 76 8.10 10.62 -2.90
N THR A 77 8.10 9.75 -1.89
CA THR A 77 9.03 8.61 -1.83
C THR A 77 8.86 7.65 -3.00
N PRO A 78 7.63 7.31 -3.46
CA PRO A 78 7.44 6.38 -4.57
C PRO A 78 8.10 6.81 -5.88
N GLU A 79 8.29 8.09 -6.10
CA GLU A 79 8.94 8.60 -7.31
C GLU A 79 10.34 7.99 -7.53
N LYS A 80 11.03 7.67 -6.46
CA LYS A 80 12.36 7.05 -6.50
C LYS A 80 12.33 5.57 -6.91
N PHE A 81 11.17 4.95 -6.84
CA PHE A 81 10.98 3.50 -7.03
C PHE A 81 10.01 3.16 -8.15
N THR A 82 9.76 4.08 -9.06
CA THR A 82 8.82 3.87 -10.16
C THR A 82 9.14 2.61 -10.95
N ALA A 83 8.11 1.82 -11.25
CA ALA A 83 8.18 0.53 -11.92
C ALA A 83 9.05 -0.52 -11.20
N GLN A 84 9.47 -0.25 -9.96
CA GLN A 84 10.24 -1.18 -9.17
C GLN A 84 9.35 -1.94 -8.19
N LYS A 85 9.78 -3.15 -7.87
CA LYS A 85 9.17 -3.95 -6.81
C LYS A 85 9.63 -3.46 -5.46
N VAL A 86 8.69 -3.10 -4.61
CA VAL A 86 8.95 -2.57 -3.27
C VAL A 86 8.13 -3.29 -2.22
N THR A 87 8.55 -3.15 -0.98
CA THR A 87 7.75 -3.49 0.19
C THR A 87 7.32 -2.19 0.87
N VAL A 88 6.02 -2.00 0.97
CA VAL A 88 5.42 -0.86 1.66
C VAL A 88 4.91 -1.33 3.01
N THR A 89 5.33 -0.67 4.07
CA THR A 89 4.75 -0.85 5.40
C THR A 89 3.74 0.27 5.63
N GLY A 90 2.54 -0.09 6.05
CA GLY A 90 1.51 0.90 6.29
C GLY A 90 0.17 0.29 6.67
N THR A 91 -0.82 1.14 6.75
CA THR A 91 -2.19 0.75 7.12
C THR A 91 -3.10 0.82 5.90
N LEU A 92 -3.78 -0.28 5.62
CA LEU A 92 -4.71 -0.37 4.50
C LEU A 92 -6.10 0.13 4.92
N PHE A 93 -6.61 1.08 4.16
CA PHE A 93 -8.01 1.49 4.18
C PHE A 93 -8.72 0.82 3.01
N GLU A 94 -9.28 -0.35 3.28
CA GLU A 94 -9.81 -1.26 2.25
C GLU A 94 -10.88 -0.62 1.37
N THR A 95 -11.83 0.08 1.99
CA THR A 95 -12.94 0.74 1.26
C THR A 95 -12.45 1.83 0.32
N ALA A 96 -11.45 2.59 0.76
CA ALA A 96 -10.88 3.67 -0.04
C ALA A 96 -9.80 3.20 -1.01
N LYS A 97 -9.32 1.97 -0.86
CA LYS A 97 -8.17 1.45 -1.62
C LYS A 97 -6.92 2.32 -1.47
N ILE A 98 -6.66 2.74 -0.25
CA ILE A 98 -5.51 3.60 0.10
C ILE A 98 -4.65 2.88 1.13
N ILE A 99 -3.33 2.94 0.95
CA ILE A 99 -2.37 2.56 1.98
C ILE A 99 -1.80 3.84 2.58
N LYS A 100 -2.02 4.04 3.86
CA LYS A 100 -1.30 5.05 4.64
C LYS A 100 0.11 4.54 4.87
N VAL A 101 1.08 5.16 4.19
CA VAL A 101 2.46 4.69 4.14
C VAL A 101 3.23 5.13 5.38
N ASP A 102 3.87 4.17 6.03
CA ASP A 102 4.86 4.44 7.07
C ASP A 102 6.29 4.32 6.53
N LYS A 103 6.52 3.39 5.59
CA LYS A 103 7.83 3.10 5.05
C LYS A 103 7.74 2.45 3.67
N VAL A 104 8.68 2.80 2.80
CA VAL A 104 8.86 2.16 1.48
C VAL A 104 10.31 1.67 1.38
N GLU A 105 10.48 0.42 1.02
CA GLU A 105 11.79 -0.20 0.81
C GLU A 105 11.80 -0.96 -0.51
N VAL A 106 12.95 -1.04 -1.15
CA VAL A 106 13.13 -1.97 -2.26
C VAL A 106 12.81 -3.37 -1.75
N ALA A 107 11.99 -4.12 -2.47
CA ALA A 107 11.67 -5.48 -2.08
C ALA A 107 12.94 -6.31 -2.04
N SER A 108 13.30 -6.70 -0.83
CA SER A 108 14.48 -7.52 -0.62
C SER A 108 14.23 -8.89 -1.22
N SER A 109 15.18 -9.38 -2.01
CA SER A 109 15.21 -10.78 -2.43
C SER A 109 15.47 -11.74 -1.27
N ALA A 110 15.53 -11.22 -0.05
CA ALA A 110 15.80 -11.99 1.16
C ALA A 110 14.69 -12.96 1.56
N SER A 111 13.56 -12.95 0.90
CA SER A 111 12.56 -14.02 1.06
C SER A 111 12.96 -15.28 0.27
N GLY A 112 14.22 -15.66 0.33
CA GLY A 112 14.69 -16.94 -0.19
C GLY A 112 15.08 -16.99 -1.66
N TYR A 113 14.99 -15.90 -2.38
CA TYR A 113 15.52 -15.82 -3.72
C TYR A 113 16.80 -15.01 -3.75
N ALA A 114 17.91 -15.69 -3.76
CA ALA A 114 19.19 -15.09 -4.12
C ALA A 114 19.26 -15.01 -5.63
N GLY A 115 18.57 -14.03 -6.21
CA GLY A 115 18.73 -13.72 -7.62
C GLY A 115 20.15 -13.21 -7.87
N PRO A 116 20.70 -13.40 -9.10
CA PRO A 116 21.98 -12.81 -9.42
C PRO A 116 21.91 -11.32 -9.20
N SER A 117 22.77 -10.83 -8.32
CA SER A 117 22.95 -9.39 -8.13
C SER A 117 23.41 -8.79 -9.46
N ARG A 118 22.64 -7.92 -9.95
CA ARG A 118 23.00 -7.14 -11.14
C ARG A 118 23.37 -5.75 -10.74
#